data_ef129ad41cd52f8ce44c495bff2b757e
#
_entry.id   ef129ad41cd52f8ce44c495bff2b757e
#
_cell.length_a   1.000
_cell.length_b   1.000
_cell.length_c   1.000
_cell.angle_alpha   90.00
_cell.angle_beta   90.00
_cell.angle_gamma   90.00
#
_symmetry.space_group_name_H-M   'P 1'
#
loop_
_entity.id
_entity.type
_entity.pdbx_description
1 polymer ?
#
loop_
_entity_poly.entity_id
_entity_poly.type
_entity_poly.pdbx_seq_one_letter_code
_entity_poly.pdbx_strand_id
1 'polypeptide(L)'
;MEWIREGQVSLPTTPGEPDGLRAWRPWVLEEPDGTLRMWYTGDDGTTSRILTAVRPPGGGWERLGLAIDAGFAGDTDSYGAESPCVVKTPGGYLMVYGGFDGEVGRLHMATSDDARRWEAQGTIMQRGPEDESGADHPCLCITGERWWLYFTGYSRSGGSDRSVIVAAVSQTGASWDRVGTVLEPEAGEVGVSHPCVLEVSRTRYLFYASDVGGSFRIALATSSDGIAWDRRGTILAPAGRGSDGASVHTPCAMRCNDGSVAMWYAGLPVGDDALGYRICSTRFPGPWFT
;
A
#
# COMPACT_ATOMS: atom_id res chain seq x y z
N MET A 1 -3.19 -14.09 -18.23
CA MET A 1 -2.24 -12.97 -18.02
C MET A 1 -1.10 -13.53 -17.19
N GLU A 2 0.13 -13.36 -17.63
CA GLU A 2 1.29 -13.89 -16.92
C GLU A 2 2.17 -12.72 -16.43
N TRP A 3 2.40 -12.67 -15.13
CA TRP A 3 3.29 -11.72 -14.47
C TRP A 3 4.69 -12.33 -14.40
N ILE A 4 5.68 -11.57 -14.87
CA ILE A 4 7.08 -11.96 -14.82
C ILE A 4 7.67 -11.50 -13.50
N ARG A 5 7.97 -12.43 -12.58
CA ARG A 5 8.63 -12.12 -11.32
C ARG A 5 10.07 -11.69 -11.56
N GLU A 6 10.43 -10.53 -11.02
CA GLU A 6 11.79 -10.01 -11.07
C GLU A 6 12.58 -10.38 -9.79
N GLY A 7 11.87 -10.90 -8.76
CA GLY A 7 12.44 -11.35 -7.51
C GLY A 7 12.44 -10.29 -6.41
N GLN A 8 13.25 -10.52 -5.38
CA GLN A 8 13.38 -9.63 -4.24
C GLN A 8 14.12 -8.34 -4.64
N VAL A 9 13.58 -7.20 -4.20
CA VAL A 9 14.24 -5.91 -4.32
C VAL A 9 15.45 -5.88 -3.37
N SER A 10 16.63 -5.60 -3.91
CA SER A 10 17.84 -5.51 -3.11
C SER A 10 17.87 -4.17 -2.36
N LEU A 11 17.36 -4.18 -1.14
CA LEU A 11 17.53 -3.12 -0.16
C LEU A 11 18.34 -3.73 0.99
N PRO A 12 19.65 -3.46 1.08
CA PRO A 12 20.47 -4.01 2.15
C PRO A 12 19.93 -3.57 3.51
N THR A 13 19.49 -4.52 4.32
CA THR A 13 19.07 -4.27 5.71
C THR A 13 20.22 -4.65 6.65
N THR A 14 20.45 -3.87 7.69
CA THR A 14 21.45 -4.14 8.71
C THR A 14 20.76 -4.25 10.06
N PRO A 15 21.01 -5.29 10.86
CA PRO A 15 20.47 -5.37 12.21
C PRO A 15 20.77 -4.10 13.02
N GLY A 16 19.75 -3.57 13.69
CA GLY A 16 19.81 -2.31 14.43
C GLY A 16 19.41 -1.06 13.64
N GLU A 17 19.25 -1.17 12.32
CA GLU A 17 18.67 -0.11 11.49
C GLU A 17 17.14 -0.13 11.58
N PRO A 18 16.45 0.97 11.25
CA PRO A 18 14.97 1.07 11.33
C PRO A 18 14.18 0.05 10.51
N ASP A 19 14.81 -0.63 9.56
CA ASP A 19 14.27 -1.75 8.77
C ASP A 19 15.10 -3.03 8.93
N GLY A 20 15.83 -3.14 10.03
CA GLY A 20 16.75 -4.25 10.29
C GLY A 20 16.09 -5.61 10.44
N LEU A 21 14.80 -5.64 10.82
CA LEU A 21 14.00 -6.86 10.90
C LEU A 21 13.27 -7.13 9.58
N ARG A 22 12.55 -6.13 9.05
CA ARG A 22 11.80 -6.27 7.80
C ARG A 22 11.64 -4.94 7.05
N ALA A 23 11.50 -5.06 5.73
CA ALA A 23 11.10 -4.00 4.82
C ALA A 23 9.93 -4.50 3.97
N TRP A 24 8.78 -3.81 4.00
CA TRP A 24 7.55 -4.25 3.37
C TRP A 24 6.63 -3.06 3.03
N ARG A 25 5.44 -3.30 2.48
CA ARG A 25 4.43 -2.26 2.15
C ARG A 25 5.02 -1.13 1.29
N PRO A 26 5.57 -1.44 0.11
CA PRO A 26 6.18 -0.45 -0.75
C PRO A 26 5.14 0.44 -1.43
N TRP A 27 5.51 1.70 -1.63
CA TRP A 27 4.84 2.61 -2.56
C TRP A 27 5.87 3.26 -3.46
N VAL A 28 5.69 3.19 -4.78
CA VAL A 28 6.69 3.64 -5.75
C VAL A 28 6.10 4.68 -6.69
N LEU A 29 6.84 5.75 -6.92
CA LEU A 29 6.57 6.75 -7.95
C LEU A 29 7.78 6.90 -8.87
N GLU A 30 7.53 7.24 -10.14
CA GLU A 30 8.55 7.66 -11.09
C GLU A 30 8.69 9.18 -11.05
N GLU A 31 9.92 9.67 -10.88
CA GLU A 31 10.28 11.08 -10.98
C GLU A 31 10.43 11.50 -12.44
N PRO A 32 10.39 12.82 -12.76
CA PRO A 32 10.49 13.28 -14.15
C PRO A 32 11.80 12.89 -14.86
N ASP A 33 12.87 12.64 -14.12
CA ASP A 33 14.18 12.21 -14.63
C ASP A 33 14.27 10.68 -14.82
N GLY A 34 13.18 9.94 -14.57
CA GLY A 34 13.12 8.49 -14.65
C GLY A 34 13.65 7.78 -13.39
N THR A 35 14.04 8.51 -12.36
CA THR A 35 14.37 7.93 -11.05
C THR A 35 13.11 7.37 -10.41
N LEU A 36 13.15 6.13 -9.95
CA LEU A 36 12.10 5.58 -9.10
C LEU A 36 12.37 5.93 -7.65
N ARG A 37 11.36 6.47 -6.97
CA ARG A 37 11.38 6.70 -5.54
C ARG A 37 10.39 5.76 -4.87
N MET A 38 10.85 5.11 -3.82
CA MET A 38 10.06 4.20 -2.99
C MET A 38 9.95 4.76 -1.59
N TRP A 39 8.75 4.73 -1.04
CA TRP A 39 8.51 4.79 0.39
C TRP A 39 8.04 3.41 0.83
N TYR A 40 8.48 2.97 1.99
CA TYR A 40 8.14 1.64 2.48
C TYR A 40 8.13 1.60 4.01
N THR A 41 7.41 0.64 4.56
CA THR A 41 7.46 0.38 5.99
C THR A 41 8.72 -0.39 6.32
N GLY A 42 9.53 0.16 7.21
CA GLY A 42 10.64 -0.53 7.88
C GLY A 42 10.26 -0.85 9.31
N ASP A 43 10.81 -1.94 9.85
CA ASP A 43 10.53 -2.38 11.21
C ASP A 43 11.83 -2.94 11.83
N ASP A 44 12.16 -2.47 13.02
CA ASP A 44 13.33 -2.91 13.79
C ASP A 44 12.99 -3.96 14.87
N GLY A 45 11.72 -4.38 14.95
CA GLY A 45 11.18 -5.29 15.95
C GLY A 45 10.56 -4.58 17.15
N THR A 46 10.64 -3.25 17.21
CA THR A 46 10.05 -2.43 18.28
C THR A 46 9.07 -1.39 17.75
N THR A 47 9.39 -0.80 16.60
CA THR A 47 8.62 0.32 16.04
C THR A 47 8.68 0.28 14.52
N SER A 48 7.52 0.41 13.89
CA SER A 48 7.43 0.58 12.45
C SER A 48 7.56 2.05 12.06
N ARG A 49 8.28 2.31 10.95
CA ARG A 49 8.55 3.65 10.42
C ARG A 49 8.43 3.66 8.91
N ILE A 50 8.18 4.81 8.33
CA ILE A 50 8.23 4.98 6.88
C ILE A 50 9.61 5.45 6.48
N LEU A 51 10.26 4.67 5.62
CA LEU A 51 11.58 4.91 5.06
C LEU A 51 11.48 5.22 3.57
N THR A 52 12.55 5.78 3.00
CA THR A 52 12.61 6.08 1.58
C THR A 52 13.88 5.55 0.94
N ALA A 53 13.75 5.14 -0.31
CA ALA A 53 14.84 4.70 -1.18
C ALA A 53 14.64 5.24 -2.60
N VAL A 54 15.71 5.33 -3.37
CA VAL A 54 15.66 5.72 -4.78
C VAL A 54 16.39 4.72 -5.65
N ARG A 55 15.99 4.65 -6.92
CA ARG A 55 16.66 3.88 -7.96
C ARG A 55 16.82 4.76 -9.20
N PRO A 56 18.02 5.28 -9.47
CA PRO A 56 18.30 5.99 -10.72
C PRO A 56 18.11 5.09 -11.95
N PRO A 57 17.87 5.64 -13.14
CA PRO A 57 17.82 4.87 -14.37
C PRO A 57 19.07 4.02 -14.56
N GLY A 58 18.89 2.69 -14.74
CA GLY A 58 19.99 1.72 -14.88
C GLY A 58 20.78 1.40 -13.60
N GLY A 59 20.43 2.04 -12.47
CA GLY A 59 21.07 1.79 -11.16
C GLY A 59 20.32 0.78 -10.30
N GLY A 60 20.87 0.54 -9.10
CA GLY A 60 20.24 -0.21 -8.01
C GLY A 60 19.44 0.69 -7.08
N TRP A 61 18.76 0.06 -6.11
CA TRP A 61 18.09 0.78 -5.04
C TRP A 61 19.10 1.26 -3.99
N GLU A 62 18.97 2.53 -3.62
CA GLU A 62 19.78 3.20 -2.59
C GLU A 62 18.85 3.73 -1.50
N ARG A 63 19.13 3.37 -0.24
CA ARG A 63 18.38 3.84 0.93
C ARG A 63 18.73 5.30 1.21
N LEU A 64 17.70 6.12 1.43
CA LEU A 64 17.87 7.52 1.83
C LEU A 64 17.58 7.76 3.32
N GLY A 65 17.01 6.77 4.01
CA GLY A 65 16.69 6.82 5.43
C GLY A 65 15.24 7.14 5.74
N LEU A 66 15.02 7.79 6.88
CA LEU A 66 13.71 8.04 7.46
C LEU A 66 12.93 9.10 6.70
N ALA A 67 11.64 8.82 6.43
CA ALA A 67 10.65 9.77 5.93
C ALA A 67 9.68 10.20 7.02
N ILE A 68 9.02 9.24 7.70
CA ILE A 68 8.11 9.49 8.83
C ILE A 68 8.52 8.58 9.98
N ASP A 69 8.76 9.15 11.15
CA ASP A 69 8.93 8.42 12.41
C ASP A 69 7.59 8.15 13.08
N ALA A 70 7.57 7.25 14.06
CA ALA A 70 6.44 7.14 14.96
C ALA A 70 6.24 8.45 15.72
N GLY A 71 4.99 8.77 16.03
CA GLY A 71 4.62 9.94 16.82
C GLY A 71 5.11 9.88 18.27
N PHE A 72 4.92 10.97 19.00
CA PHE A 72 5.24 11.02 20.41
C PHE A 72 4.21 10.24 21.25
N ALA A 73 4.58 9.92 22.48
CA ALA A 73 3.67 9.26 23.41
C ALA A 73 2.36 10.05 23.58
N GLY A 74 1.24 9.38 23.26
CA GLY A 74 -0.10 9.97 23.25
C GLY A 74 -0.61 10.39 21.87
N ASP A 75 0.24 10.38 20.86
CA ASP A 75 -0.19 10.57 19.48
C ASP A 75 -0.84 9.30 18.93
N THR A 76 -1.68 9.44 17.91
CA THR A 76 -2.42 8.33 17.30
C THR A 76 -1.60 7.46 16.36
N ASP A 77 -0.31 7.73 16.22
CA ASP A 77 0.71 6.96 15.51
C ASP A 77 1.97 6.72 16.38
N SER A 78 1.83 6.85 17.70
CA SER A 78 2.94 6.75 18.65
C SER A 78 3.62 5.37 18.70
N TYR A 79 2.98 4.34 18.19
CA TYR A 79 3.51 2.97 18.14
C TYR A 79 4.08 2.61 16.76
N GLY A 80 3.66 3.30 15.72
CA GLY A 80 4.20 3.12 14.38
C GLY A 80 3.51 3.92 13.29
N ALA A 81 4.29 4.26 12.27
CA ALA A 81 3.84 4.82 10.99
C ALA A 81 4.12 3.79 9.88
N GLU A 82 3.09 3.44 9.10
CA GLU A 82 3.12 2.33 8.17
C GLU A 82 2.35 2.60 6.87
N SER A 83 2.50 1.73 5.89
CA SER A 83 1.63 1.69 4.70
C SER A 83 1.55 3.02 3.95
N PRO A 84 2.67 3.60 3.51
CA PRO A 84 2.66 4.87 2.81
C PRO A 84 1.96 4.78 1.46
N CYS A 85 1.19 5.79 1.12
CA CYS A 85 0.70 6.08 -0.23
C CYS A 85 1.03 7.54 -0.56
N VAL A 86 1.83 7.78 -1.57
CA VAL A 86 2.31 9.12 -1.93
C VAL A 86 1.78 9.52 -3.29
N VAL A 87 1.30 10.74 -3.41
CA VAL A 87 0.90 11.35 -4.67
C VAL A 87 1.62 12.68 -4.88
N LYS A 88 1.86 13.04 -6.14
CA LYS A 88 2.36 14.37 -6.51
C LYS A 88 1.20 15.35 -6.59
N THR A 89 1.43 16.54 -6.07
CA THR A 89 0.49 17.66 -6.13
C THR A 89 1.19 18.88 -6.73
N PRO A 90 0.47 19.93 -7.14
CA PRO A 90 1.10 21.17 -7.59
C PRO A 90 2.01 21.84 -6.54
N GLY A 91 1.78 21.56 -5.25
CA GLY A 91 2.56 22.09 -4.12
C GLY A 91 3.64 21.15 -3.59
N GLY A 92 3.96 20.05 -4.29
CA GLY A 92 4.96 19.06 -3.85
C GLY A 92 4.37 17.66 -3.74
N TYR A 93 4.46 17.04 -2.57
CA TYR A 93 4.02 15.67 -2.34
C TYR A 93 3.06 15.60 -1.15
N LEU A 94 2.11 14.71 -1.26
CA LEU A 94 1.20 14.38 -0.18
C LEU A 94 1.29 12.88 0.08
N MET A 95 1.45 12.50 1.34
CA MET A 95 1.43 11.12 1.81
C MET A 95 0.20 10.91 2.66
N VAL A 96 -0.51 9.80 2.41
CA VAL A 96 -1.46 9.22 3.36
C VAL A 96 -0.83 7.93 3.87
N TYR A 97 -0.92 7.69 5.18
CA TYR A 97 -0.28 6.52 5.80
C TYR A 97 -1.13 5.97 6.95
N GLY A 98 -0.86 4.73 7.34
CA GLY A 98 -1.43 4.12 8.54
C GLY A 98 -0.62 4.52 9.76
N GLY A 99 -1.26 5.05 10.78
CA GLY A 99 -0.66 5.28 12.09
C GLY A 99 -1.28 4.34 13.11
N PHE A 100 -0.48 3.81 14.03
CA PHE A 100 -0.89 2.88 15.06
C PHE A 100 -0.48 3.39 16.45
N ASP A 101 -1.42 3.41 17.41
CA ASP A 101 -1.20 3.88 18.77
C ASP A 101 -0.95 2.76 19.79
N GLY A 102 -0.80 1.52 19.29
CA GLY A 102 -0.70 0.30 20.11
C GLY A 102 -2.04 -0.42 20.29
N GLU A 103 -3.16 0.23 20.00
CA GLU A 103 -4.51 -0.34 20.11
C GLU A 103 -5.27 -0.27 18.78
N VAL A 104 -5.23 0.87 18.09
CA VAL A 104 -6.06 1.14 16.92
C VAL A 104 -5.29 1.83 15.79
N GLY A 105 -5.43 1.28 14.59
CA GLY A 105 -4.95 1.91 13.36
C GLY A 105 -5.85 3.06 12.90
N ARG A 106 -5.24 4.15 12.41
CA ARG A 106 -5.92 5.32 11.84
C ARG A 106 -5.18 5.82 10.60
N LEU A 107 -5.90 6.51 9.72
CA LEU A 107 -5.29 7.12 8.54
C LEU A 107 -4.79 8.52 8.88
N HIS A 108 -3.54 8.77 8.53
CA HIS A 108 -2.83 10.02 8.75
C HIS A 108 -2.42 10.65 7.42
N MET A 109 -2.08 11.92 7.47
CA MET A 109 -1.56 12.65 6.32
C MET A 109 -0.26 13.39 6.68
N ALA A 110 0.62 13.51 5.70
CA ALA A 110 1.80 14.35 5.76
C ALA A 110 2.03 15.01 4.40
N THR A 111 2.68 16.18 4.42
CA THR A 111 3.05 16.94 3.21
C THR A 111 4.55 17.14 3.13
N SER A 112 5.05 17.32 1.91
CA SER A 112 6.47 17.56 1.64
C SER A 112 6.66 18.34 0.34
N ASP A 113 7.60 19.30 0.33
CA ASP A 113 7.99 20.03 -0.87
C ASP A 113 9.03 19.25 -1.70
N ASP A 114 9.82 18.37 -1.06
CA ASP A 114 11.02 17.74 -1.65
C ASP A 114 11.01 16.20 -1.62
N ALA A 115 9.92 15.59 -1.12
CA ALA A 115 9.78 14.15 -0.91
C ALA A 115 10.80 13.52 0.07
N ARG A 116 11.48 14.37 0.87
CA ARG A 116 12.49 13.96 1.86
C ARG A 116 12.10 14.37 3.27
N ARG A 117 11.68 15.62 3.44
CA ARG A 117 11.22 16.16 4.72
C ARG A 117 9.72 16.23 4.71
N TRP A 118 9.11 15.61 5.69
CA TRP A 118 7.66 15.49 5.78
C TRP A 118 7.13 16.19 7.01
N GLU A 119 6.03 16.90 6.85
CA GLU A 119 5.29 17.54 7.92
C GLU A 119 3.99 16.77 8.17
N ALA A 120 3.90 16.09 9.33
CA ALA A 120 2.71 15.36 9.72
C ALA A 120 1.55 16.33 9.99
N GLN A 121 0.38 16.03 9.43
CA GLN A 121 -0.86 16.81 9.55
C GLN A 121 -1.88 16.13 10.47
N GLY A 122 -1.54 14.96 11.02
CA GLY A 122 -2.41 14.16 11.89
C GLY A 122 -3.43 13.31 11.15
N THR A 123 -4.47 12.87 11.87
CA THR A 123 -5.53 12.00 11.33
C THR A 123 -6.42 12.74 10.34
N ILE A 124 -6.77 12.07 9.23
CA ILE A 124 -7.53 12.70 8.14
C ILE A 124 -9.04 12.52 8.24
N MET A 125 -9.50 11.54 8.98
CA MET A 125 -10.93 11.28 9.16
C MET A 125 -11.21 10.45 10.42
N GLN A 126 -12.43 10.59 10.95
CA GLN A 126 -12.92 9.76 12.03
C GLN A 126 -13.24 8.35 11.53
N ARG A 127 -13.11 7.34 12.39
CA ARG A 127 -13.53 5.97 12.11
C ARG A 127 -15.05 5.88 11.94
N GLY A 128 -15.48 4.94 11.13
CA GLY A 128 -16.89 4.59 10.90
C GLY A 128 -17.17 3.12 11.23
N PRO A 129 -18.37 2.63 10.88
CA PRO A 129 -18.74 1.24 11.16
C PRO A 129 -17.87 0.21 10.45
N GLU A 130 -17.32 0.54 9.27
CA GLU A 130 -16.52 -0.36 8.44
C GLU A 130 -15.09 -0.53 8.97
N ASP A 131 -14.64 0.42 9.80
CA ASP A 131 -13.29 0.48 10.37
C ASP A 131 -13.30 0.77 11.89
N GLU A 132 -14.33 0.30 12.59
CA GLU A 132 -14.45 0.49 14.04
C GLU A 132 -13.26 -0.07 14.83
N SER A 133 -12.66 -1.17 14.34
CA SER A 133 -11.48 -1.80 14.93
C SER A 133 -10.16 -1.24 14.38
N GLY A 134 -10.19 -0.40 13.34
CA GLY A 134 -9.03 0.28 12.77
C GLY A 134 -9.09 0.43 11.27
N ALA A 135 -8.25 1.32 10.75
CA ALA A 135 -8.03 1.57 9.32
C ALA A 135 -6.54 1.57 9.01
N ASP A 136 -6.16 1.00 7.85
CA ASP A 136 -4.78 0.97 7.36
C ASP A 136 -4.73 0.84 5.83
N HIS A 137 -3.53 0.79 5.27
CA HIS A 137 -3.27 0.56 3.85
C HIS A 137 -4.04 1.51 2.93
N PRO A 138 -3.85 2.83 3.08
CA PRO A 138 -4.50 3.79 2.22
C PRO A 138 -3.97 3.74 0.79
N CYS A 139 -4.85 4.03 -0.16
CA CYS A 139 -4.52 4.33 -1.55
C CYS A 139 -5.27 5.59 -1.97
N LEU A 140 -4.54 6.67 -2.19
CA LEU A 140 -5.07 7.95 -2.63
C LEU A 140 -4.96 8.07 -4.14
N CYS A 141 -6.08 8.39 -4.79
CA CYS A 141 -6.16 8.68 -6.22
C CYS A 141 -6.78 10.06 -6.42
N ILE A 142 -6.10 10.92 -7.18
CA ILE A 142 -6.61 12.26 -7.53
C ILE A 142 -6.98 12.24 -9.01
N THR A 143 -8.28 12.39 -9.30
CA THR A 143 -8.81 12.38 -10.67
C THR A 143 -9.58 13.67 -10.91
N GLY A 144 -9.01 14.58 -11.69
CA GLY A 144 -9.55 15.91 -11.90
C GLY A 144 -9.66 16.66 -10.57
N GLU A 145 -10.88 17.10 -10.22
CA GLU A 145 -11.15 17.83 -8.97
C GLU A 145 -11.60 16.91 -7.84
N ARG A 146 -11.63 15.59 -8.04
CA ARG A 146 -12.11 14.64 -7.05
C ARG A 146 -10.96 13.78 -6.53
N TRP A 147 -10.86 13.70 -5.21
CA TRP A 147 -9.95 12.83 -4.49
C TRP A 147 -10.70 11.58 -4.04
N TRP A 148 -10.12 10.42 -4.30
CA TRP A 148 -10.60 9.13 -3.87
C TRP A 148 -9.59 8.52 -2.92
N LEU A 149 -10.05 8.13 -1.75
CA LEU A 149 -9.26 7.39 -0.77
C LEU A 149 -9.87 6.00 -0.63
N TYR A 150 -9.11 4.98 -1.01
CA TYR A 150 -9.42 3.59 -0.73
C TYR A 150 -8.54 3.14 0.41
N PHE A 151 -9.05 2.32 1.32
CA PHE A 151 -8.29 1.84 2.45
C PHE A 151 -8.83 0.51 2.97
N THR A 152 -8.05 -0.18 3.80
CA THR A 152 -8.51 -1.35 4.52
C THR A 152 -9.23 -0.91 5.78
N GLY A 153 -10.49 -1.27 5.91
CA GLY A 153 -11.25 -1.16 7.15
C GLY A 153 -11.26 -2.49 7.88
N TYR A 154 -11.03 -2.43 9.19
CA TYR A 154 -11.13 -3.58 10.09
C TYR A 154 -12.33 -3.42 11.00
N SER A 155 -13.18 -4.44 11.06
CA SER A 155 -14.36 -4.46 11.91
C SER A 155 -14.56 -5.85 12.54
N ARG A 156 -15.32 -5.89 13.64
CA ARG A 156 -15.75 -7.14 14.28
C ARG A 156 -17.21 -7.38 13.99
N SER A 157 -17.52 -7.88 12.81
CA SER A 157 -18.89 -8.30 12.47
C SER A 157 -19.11 -9.77 12.84
N GLY A 158 -20.14 -10.04 13.63
CA GLY A 158 -20.50 -11.42 14.00
C GLY A 158 -19.46 -12.16 14.90
N GLY A 159 -18.58 -11.41 15.61
CA GLY A 159 -17.58 -11.98 16.52
C GLY A 159 -16.29 -12.43 15.84
N SER A 160 -16.13 -12.20 14.53
CA SER A 160 -14.91 -12.48 13.78
C SER A 160 -14.31 -11.18 13.27
N ASP A 161 -12.98 -11.09 13.31
CA ASP A 161 -12.25 -9.98 12.67
C ASP A 161 -12.43 -10.08 11.15
N ARG A 162 -12.82 -8.98 10.53
CA ARG A 162 -13.08 -8.88 9.10
C ARG A 162 -12.32 -7.70 8.52
N SER A 163 -11.69 -7.89 7.39
CA SER A 163 -11.14 -6.78 6.60
C SER A 163 -11.91 -6.61 5.29
N VAL A 164 -12.21 -5.36 4.97
CA VAL A 164 -12.92 -4.93 3.76
C VAL A 164 -12.19 -3.75 3.12
N ILE A 165 -12.45 -3.48 1.85
CA ILE A 165 -11.98 -2.25 1.22
C ILE A 165 -13.11 -1.22 1.30
N VAL A 166 -12.77 -0.08 1.93
CA VAL A 166 -13.64 1.07 2.13
C VAL A 166 -13.21 2.19 1.20
N ALA A 167 -14.15 3.00 0.73
CA ALA A 167 -13.86 4.22 -0.01
C ALA A 167 -14.40 5.46 0.69
N ALA A 168 -13.69 6.56 0.51
CA ALA A 168 -14.11 7.90 0.85
C ALA A 168 -13.73 8.87 -0.28
N VAL A 169 -14.42 9.99 -0.37
CA VAL A 169 -14.19 11.01 -1.40
C VAL A 169 -14.00 12.38 -0.78
N SER A 170 -13.24 13.22 -1.44
CA SER A 170 -13.02 14.62 -1.07
C SER A 170 -12.87 15.49 -2.30
N GLN A 171 -13.08 16.80 -2.17
CA GLN A 171 -12.75 17.80 -3.19
C GLN A 171 -11.37 18.42 -2.95
N THR A 172 -10.92 18.46 -1.71
CA THR A 172 -9.71 19.21 -1.33
C THR A 172 -8.71 18.41 -0.49
N GLY A 173 -9.11 17.21 -0.03
CA GLY A 173 -8.34 16.43 0.95
C GLY A 173 -8.51 16.88 2.40
N ALA A 174 -9.14 18.03 2.65
CA ALA A 174 -9.33 18.58 4.00
C ALA A 174 -10.51 17.95 4.77
N SER A 175 -11.51 17.50 4.04
CA SER A 175 -12.68 16.79 4.60
C SER A 175 -13.06 15.63 3.68
N TRP A 176 -13.56 14.56 4.27
CA TRP A 176 -13.84 13.31 3.57
C TRP A 176 -15.27 12.85 3.81
N ASP A 177 -15.98 12.56 2.72
CA ASP A 177 -17.29 11.94 2.73
C ASP A 177 -17.11 10.42 2.52
N ARG A 178 -17.57 9.62 3.47
CA ARG A 178 -17.51 8.16 3.35
C ARG A 178 -18.48 7.68 2.27
N VAL A 179 -17.97 6.83 1.37
CA VAL A 179 -18.78 6.07 0.42
C VAL A 179 -19.27 4.77 1.08
N GLY A 180 -18.44 4.19 1.96
CA GLY A 180 -18.65 2.92 2.63
C GLY A 180 -17.84 1.79 2.03
N THR A 181 -18.21 0.54 2.32
CA THR A 181 -17.56 -0.64 1.78
C THR A 181 -17.78 -0.76 0.28
N VAL A 182 -16.69 -0.91 -0.47
CA VAL A 182 -16.71 -1.07 -1.94
C VAL A 182 -16.27 -2.45 -2.40
N LEU A 183 -15.55 -3.20 -1.54
CA LEU A 183 -15.22 -4.59 -1.81
C LEU A 183 -15.25 -5.39 -0.51
N GLU A 184 -16.00 -6.49 -0.51
CA GLU A 184 -16.15 -7.42 0.60
C GLU A 184 -15.52 -8.78 0.26
N PRO A 185 -15.13 -9.61 1.23
CA PRO A 185 -14.68 -10.98 0.98
C PRO A 185 -15.77 -11.82 0.33
N GLU A 186 -15.39 -12.69 -0.62
CA GLU A 186 -16.24 -13.73 -1.20
C GLU A 186 -16.09 -15.07 -0.46
N ALA A 187 -16.89 -16.05 -0.89
CA ALA A 187 -16.78 -17.41 -0.37
C ALA A 187 -15.36 -17.98 -0.56
N GLY A 188 -14.73 -18.36 0.55
CA GLY A 188 -13.34 -18.84 0.57
C GLY A 188 -12.30 -17.78 0.91
N GLU A 189 -12.69 -16.51 1.03
CA GLU A 189 -11.83 -15.43 1.52
C GLU A 189 -12.17 -15.13 3.00
N VAL A 190 -11.15 -14.89 3.80
CA VAL A 190 -11.27 -14.40 5.18
C VAL A 190 -11.38 -12.88 5.21
N GLY A 191 -10.70 -12.22 4.26
CA GLY A 191 -10.68 -10.77 4.15
C GLY A 191 -10.16 -10.30 2.79
N VAL A 192 -10.41 -9.02 2.50
CA VAL A 192 -9.81 -8.29 1.38
C VAL A 192 -9.18 -7.01 1.92
N SER A 193 -7.98 -6.68 1.44
CA SER A 193 -7.18 -5.61 2.03
C SER A 193 -6.16 -5.03 1.05
N HIS A 194 -5.40 -4.02 1.49
CA HIS A 194 -4.25 -3.47 0.76
C HIS A 194 -4.62 -2.98 -0.66
N PRO A 195 -5.57 -2.07 -0.81
CA PRO A 195 -5.96 -1.57 -2.12
C PRO A 195 -4.83 -0.77 -2.77
N CYS A 196 -4.64 -0.95 -4.08
CA CYS A 196 -3.87 -0.07 -4.94
C CYS A 196 -4.67 0.15 -6.22
N VAL A 197 -5.06 1.39 -6.51
CA VAL A 197 -5.88 1.73 -7.66
C VAL A 197 -5.06 2.46 -8.71
N LEU A 198 -5.10 1.95 -9.95
CA LEU A 198 -4.64 2.66 -11.13
C LEU A 198 -5.85 3.09 -11.96
N GLU A 199 -5.86 4.33 -12.41
CA GLU A 199 -6.84 4.80 -13.39
C GLU A 199 -6.19 4.90 -14.77
N VAL A 200 -6.79 4.22 -15.74
CA VAL A 200 -6.36 4.27 -17.14
C VAL A 200 -7.57 4.54 -18.00
N SER A 201 -7.54 5.64 -18.74
CA SER A 201 -8.67 6.15 -19.51
C SER A 201 -9.88 6.43 -18.61
N ARG A 202 -10.92 5.61 -18.64
CA ARG A 202 -12.10 5.72 -17.78
C ARG A 202 -12.34 4.47 -16.93
N THR A 203 -11.35 3.60 -16.87
CA THR A 203 -11.43 2.35 -16.10
C THR A 203 -10.47 2.43 -14.93
N ARG A 204 -10.95 2.09 -13.75
CA ARG A 204 -10.14 1.89 -12.55
C ARG A 204 -9.84 0.42 -12.39
N TYR A 205 -8.59 0.15 -12.06
CA TYR A 205 -8.04 -1.18 -11.81
C TYR A 205 -7.61 -1.24 -10.35
N LEU A 206 -8.32 -2.02 -9.56
CA LEU A 206 -8.04 -2.24 -8.15
C LEU A 206 -7.23 -3.52 -8.00
N PHE A 207 -5.96 -3.37 -7.64
CA PHE A 207 -5.11 -4.45 -7.16
C PHE A 207 -5.31 -4.53 -5.64
N TYR A 208 -5.54 -5.73 -5.12
CA TYR A 208 -5.81 -5.90 -3.70
C TYR A 208 -5.31 -7.25 -3.20
N ALA A 209 -5.11 -7.36 -1.89
CA ALA A 209 -4.80 -8.64 -1.26
C ALA A 209 -6.09 -9.37 -0.90
N SER A 210 -6.20 -10.62 -1.33
CA SER A 210 -7.23 -11.58 -0.96
C SER A 210 -6.63 -12.57 0.03
N ASP A 211 -7.16 -12.61 1.26
CA ASP A 211 -6.75 -13.54 2.30
C ASP A 211 -7.52 -14.86 2.17
N VAL A 212 -6.81 -15.95 1.96
CA VAL A 212 -7.37 -17.30 1.83
C VAL A 212 -6.83 -18.17 2.97
N GLY A 213 -7.27 -17.87 4.20
CA GLY A 213 -6.89 -18.63 5.38
C GLY A 213 -5.45 -18.42 5.85
N GLY A 214 -4.98 -17.14 5.85
CA GLY A 214 -3.65 -16.74 6.31
C GLY A 214 -2.57 -16.75 5.22
N SER A 215 -2.93 -17.10 3.96
CA SER A 215 -2.08 -16.92 2.80
C SER A 215 -2.70 -15.90 1.88
N PHE A 216 -1.99 -14.81 1.61
CA PHE A 216 -2.47 -13.75 0.74
C PHE A 216 -2.10 -14.01 -0.71
N ARG A 217 -2.99 -13.56 -1.60
CA ARG A 217 -2.80 -13.49 -3.06
C ARG A 217 -3.12 -12.08 -3.52
N ILE A 218 -2.48 -11.61 -4.57
CA ILE A 218 -2.87 -10.36 -5.20
C ILE A 218 -3.91 -10.67 -6.27
N ALA A 219 -5.07 -10.02 -6.13
CA ALA A 219 -6.20 -10.12 -7.04
C ALA A 219 -6.47 -8.78 -7.72
N LEU A 220 -7.30 -8.81 -8.76
CA LEU A 220 -7.68 -7.66 -9.57
C LEU A 220 -9.20 -7.52 -9.61
N ALA A 221 -9.67 -6.29 -9.53
CA ALA A 221 -11.03 -5.90 -9.89
C ALA A 221 -11.01 -4.65 -10.77
N THR A 222 -12.07 -4.43 -11.54
CA THR A 222 -12.22 -3.24 -12.42
C THR A 222 -13.50 -2.51 -12.12
N SER A 223 -13.49 -1.19 -12.28
CA SER A 223 -14.67 -0.33 -12.07
C SER A 223 -14.65 0.85 -13.03
N SER A 224 -15.82 1.33 -13.40
CA SER A 224 -16.02 2.59 -14.15
C SER A 224 -16.36 3.77 -13.24
N ASP A 225 -16.87 3.52 -12.04
CA ASP A 225 -17.35 4.54 -11.09
C ASP A 225 -16.53 4.63 -9.80
N GLY A 226 -15.70 3.59 -9.51
CA GLY A 226 -14.91 3.48 -8.30
C GLY A 226 -15.67 2.96 -7.08
N ILE A 227 -16.91 2.53 -7.25
CA ILE A 227 -17.80 2.05 -6.18
C ILE A 227 -18.18 0.59 -6.43
N ALA A 228 -18.70 0.28 -7.62
CA ALA A 228 -19.04 -1.07 -8.03
C ALA A 228 -17.81 -1.71 -8.74
N TRP A 229 -17.35 -2.86 -8.23
CA TRP A 229 -16.16 -3.52 -8.71
C TRP A 229 -16.45 -4.91 -9.26
N ASP A 230 -16.05 -5.12 -10.51
CA ASP A 230 -16.08 -6.43 -11.18
C ASP A 230 -14.77 -7.17 -10.91
N ARG A 231 -14.81 -8.26 -10.16
CA ARG A 231 -13.65 -9.08 -9.85
C ARG A 231 -13.11 -9.79 -11.09
N ARG A 232 -11.78 -9.79 -11.24
CA ARG A 232 -11.07 -10.45 -12.36
C ARG A 232 -10.25 -11.65 -11.91
N GLY A 233 -10.29 -11.94 -10.61
CA GLY A 233 -9.60 -13.07 -10.00
C GLY A 233 -8.15 -12.78 -9.60
N THR A 234 -7.47 -13.83 -9.16
CA THR A 234 -6.06 -13.79 -8.73
C THR A 234 -5.14 -13.53 -9.93
N ILE A 235 -4.26 -12.54 -9.78
CA ILE A 235 -3.25 -12.20 -10.78
C ILE A 235 -1.83 -12.60 -10.36
N LEU A 236 -1.58 -12.69 -9.05
CA LEU A 236 -0.32 -13.14 -8.50
C LEU A 236 -0.60 -13.99 -7.25
N ALA A 237 -0.30 -15.29 -7.33
CA ALA A 237 -0.37 -16.22 -6.21
C ALA A 237 1.03 -16.46 -5.62
N PRO A 238 1.17 -16.98 -4.39
CA PRO A 238 2.46 -17.41 -3.86
C PRO A 238 3.18 -18.36 -4.82
N ALA A 239 4.50 -18.21 -4.94
CA ALA A 239 5.30 -18.97 -5.92
C ALA A 239 5.61 -20.40 -5.46
N GLY A 240 5.31 -20.76 -4.22
CA GLY A 240 5.68 -22.04 -3.59
C GLY A 240 7.17 -22.15 -3.22
N ARG A 241 7.98 -21.15 -3.57
CA ARG A 241 9.43 -21.08 -3.28
C ARG A 241 9.94 -19.64 -3.41
N GLY A 242 11.15 -19.41 -2.91
CA GLY A 242 11.78 -18.07 -2.99
C GLY A 242 11.16 -17.06 -2.03
N SER A 243 11.43 -15.78 -2.27
CA SER A 243 11.08 -14.66 -1.37
C SER A 243 9.57 -14.40 -1.25
N ASP A 244 8.76 -14.95 -2.14
CA ASP A 244 7.30 -14.81 -2.20
C ASP A 244 6.59 -16.17 -2.27
N GLY A 245 7.23 -17.19 -1.68
CA GLY A 245 6.78 -18.57 -1.76
C GLY A 245 5.52 -18.89 -0.97
N ALA A 246 5.28 -18.24 0.16
CA ALA A 246 4.19 -18.53 1.08
C ALA A 246 3.04 -17.53 1.00
N SER A 247 3.33 -16.26 0.72
CA SER A 247 2.32 -15.19 0.72
C SER A 247 2.76 -14.02 -0.15
N VAL A 248 1.81 -13.31 -0.77
CA VAL A 248 2.03 -12.06 -1.53
C VAL A 248 0.90 -11.07 -1.23
N HIS A 249 1.26 -9.85 -0.81
CA HIS A 249 0.29 -8.79 -0.50
C HIS A 249 0.88 -7.39 -0.69
N THR A 250 0.14 -6.35 -0.30
CA THR A 250 0.52 -4.92 -0.40
C THR A 250 1.00 -4.52 -1.80
N PRO A 251 0.17 -4.72 -2.83
CA PRO A 251 0.54 -4.34 -4.19
C PRO A 251 0.69 -2.82 -4.31
N CYS A 252 1.76 -2.38 -4.98
CA CYS A 252 1.91 -1.03 -5.52
C CYS A 252 2.15 -1.16 -7.02
N ALA A 253 1.13 -0.96 -7.82
CA ALA A 253 1.19 -1.07 -9.27
C ALA A 253 1.43 0.30 -9.91
N MET A 254 2.25 0.35 -10.93
CA MET A 254 2.57 1.57 -11.69
C MET A 254 2.54 1.24 -13.18
N ARG A 255 1.88 2.10 -13.96
CA ARG A 255 1.93 2.03 -15.42
C ARG A 255 3.24 2.62 -15.92
N CYS A 256 3.97 1.86 -16.72
CA CYS A 256 5.20 2.31 -17.35
C CYS A 256 4.92 2.99 -18.71
N ASN A 257 5.89 3.80 -19.18
CA ASN A 257 5.79 4.52 -20.46
C ASN A 257 5.71 3.59 -21.68
N ASP A 258 6.23 2.37 -21.58
CA ASP A 258 6.15 1.33 -22.63
C ASP A 258 4.79 0.58 -22.65
N GLY A 259 3.85 0.99 -21.80
CA GLY A 259 2.54 0.36 -21.67
C GLY A 259 2.52 -0.89 -20.79
N SER A 260 3.65 -1.32 -20.28
CA SER A 260 3.73 -2.38 -19.27
C SER A 260 3.23 -1.90 -17.90
N VAL A 261 3.00 -2.83 -16.97
CA VAL A 261 2.73 -2.52 -15.57
C VAL A 261 3.82 -3.13 -14.71
N ALA A 262 4.53 -2.30 -13.96
CA ALA A 262 5.41 -2.74 -12.90
C ALA A 262 4.63 -2.81 -11.58
N MET A 263 4.92 -3.79 -10.74
CA MET A 263 4.31 -3.91 -9.42
C MET A 263 5.35 -4.31 -8.39
N TRP A 264 5.37 -3.56 -7.30
CA TRP A 264 6.11 -3.90 -6.08
C TRP A 264 5.12 -4.43 -5.05
N TYR A 265 5.55 -5.40 -4.27
CA TYR A 265 4.67 -6.05 -3.29
C TYR A 265 5.49 -6.66 -2.15
N ALA A 266 4.84 -6.99 -1.05
CA ALA A 266 5.46 -7.79 0.00
C ALA A 266 5.30 -9.27 -0.30
N GLY A 267 6.41 -10.00 -0.26
CA GLY A 267 6.49 -11.44 -0.38
C GLY A 267 6.98 -12.08 0.92
N LEU A 268 6.43 -13.25 1.27
CA LEU A 268 6.84 -14.06 2.40
C LEU A 268 7.43 -15.39 1.90
N PRO A 269 8.69 -15.73 2.26
CA PRO A 269 9.29 -17.02 1.96
C PRO A 269 8.57 -18.19 2.64
N VAL A 270 8.67 -19.39 2.06
CA VAL A 270 8.17 -20.61 2.70
C VAL A 270 9.03 -20.93 3.93
N GLY A 271 8.38 -21.17 5.07
CA GLY A 271 9.03 -21.50 6.32
C GLY A 271 9.43 -20.32 7.19
N ASP A 272 9.28 -19.08 6.67
CA ASP A 272 9.39 -17.88 7.47
C ASP A 272 8.05 -17.55 8.15
N ASP A 273 8.14 -16.86 9.27
CA ASP A 273 6.97 -16.26 9.92
C ASP A 273 6.62 -14.90 9.30
N ALA A 274 5.60 -14.23 9.83
CA ALA A 274 5.17 -12.92 9.36
C ALA A 274 6.26 -11.82 9.46
N LEU A 275 7.35 -12.05 10.16
CA LEU A 275 8.49 -11.13 10.25
C LEU A 275 9.43 -11.26 9.05
N GLY A 276 9.31 -12.34 8.28
CA GLY A 276 10.14 -12.61 7.09
C GLY A 276 9.76 -11.85 5.82
N TYR A 277 8.77 -10.93 5.85
CA TYR A 277 8.36 -10.20 4.66
C TYR A 277 9.46 -9.36 4.03
N ARG A 278 9.53 -9.41 2.69
CA ARG A 278 10.49 -8.70 1.84
C ARG A 278 9.75 -7.99 0.71
N ILE A 279 10.32 -6.88 0.26
CA ILE A 279 9.83 -6.23 -0.96
C ILE A 279 10.29 -7.03 -2.16
N CYS A 280 9.32 -7.41 -3.00
CA CYS A 280 9.53 -8.09 -4.28
C CYS A 280 9.01 -7.23 -5.42
N SER A 281 9.44 -7.50 -6.65
CA SER A 281 8.90 -6.87 -7.85
C SER A 281 8.50 -7.89 -8.91
N THR A 282 7.55 -7.47 -9.73
CA THR A 282 7.06 -8.21 -10.90
C THR A 282 6.63 -7.24 -11.98
N ARG A 283 6.61 -7.69 -13.22
CA ARG A 283 6.19 -6.92 -14.38
C ARG A 283 5.19 -7.69 -15.21
N PHE A 284 4.17 -7.02 -15.66
CA PHE A 284 3.32 -7.48 -16.74
C PHE A 284 3.80 -6.82 -18.04
N PRO A 285 4.32 -7.58 -19.01
CA PRO A 285 4.76 -7.02 -20.29
C PRO A 285 3.54 -6.54 -21.06
N GLY A 286 3.49 -5.24 -21.35
CA GLY A 286 2.34 -4.56 -21.96
C GLY A 286 2.03 -4.96 -23.41
N PRO A 287 0.97 -4.35 -23.98
CA PRO A 287 0.06 -3.41 -23.35
C PRO A 287 -1.01 -4.15 -22.54
N TRP A 288 -1.20 -3.77 -21.29
CA TRP A 288 -2.29 -4.31 -20.45
C TRP A 288 -3.64 -3.66 -20.78
N PHE A 289 -3.58 -2.37 -21.04
CA PHE A 289 -4.76 -1.54 -21.22
C PHE A 289 -4.98 -1.32 -22.73
N THR A 290 -5.86 -2.09 -23.33
CA THR A 290 -6.36 -1.89 -24.70
C THR A 290 -7.80 -1.42 -24.65
#